data_18e9c92e9c167bb1c04471d87ca000a6
#
_entry.id   18e9c92e9c167bb1c04471d87ca000a6
#
_cell.length_a   1.000
_cell.length_b   1.000
_cell.length_c   1.000
_cell.angle_alpha   90.00
_cell.angle_beta   90.00
_cell.angle_gamma   90.00
#
_symmetry.space_group_name_H-M   'P 1'
#
loop_
_entity.id
_entity.type
_entity.pdbx_description
1 polymer ?
#
loop_
_entity_poly.entity_id
_entity_poly.type
_entity_poly.pdbx_seq_one_letter_code
_entity_poly.pdbx_strand_id
1 'polypeptide(L)'
;MSDYSFSPTGEKFLLPEQDDYSKEFERLKELVNRQRALGREIVLVMGIGFVGAVMAAVVADAQDGKGNPTKFVIGMQRPSTRSFWKIPLINRGLSPISTEDPEVALMIERCVNKKKTLTATFTYDALKLADVVIVDVQCDYLKESLGNVRSGQTEMKALEESFEIIAQNISP
;
A
#
# COMPACT_ATOMS: atom_id res chain seq x y z
N MET A 1 20.33 13.50 12.19
CA MET A 1 19.03 14.18 12.42
C MET A 1 17.95 13.18 12.04
N SER A 2 16.98 12.98 12.91
CA SER A 2 15.86 12.07 12.60
C SER A 2 14.96 12.74 11.55
N ASP A 3 14.68 12.04 10.46
CA ASP A 3 13.83 12.56 9.39
C ASP A 3 12.35 12.30 9.71
N TYR A 4 11.49 13.24 9.37
CA TYR A 4 10.07 13.19 9.66
C TYR A 4 9.25 13.32 8.37
N SER A 5 8.11 12.65 8.36
CA SER A 5 7.05 12.81 7.37
C SER A 5 5.87 13.53 8.01
N PHE A 6 5.25 14.46 7.29
CA PHE A 6 4.11 15.24 7.76
C PHE A 6 2.87 14.93 6.97
N SER A 7 1.76 14.68 7.66
CA SER A 7 0.46 14.58 7.01
C SER A 7 -0.02 15.95 6.50
N PRO A 8 -1.01 16.01 5.61
CA PRO A 8 -1.62 17.26 5.17
C PRO A 8 -2.22 18.09 6.33
N THR A 9 -2.58 17.45 7.44
CA THR A 9 -3.09 18.10 8.65
C THR A 9 -1.99 18.55 9.60
N GLY A 10 -0.71 18.35 9.25
CA GLY A 10 0.45 18.74 10.05
C GLY A 10 0.88 17.72 11.11
N GLU A 11 0.27 16.54 11.17
CA GLU A 11 0.70 15.48 12.07
C GLU A 11 2.07 14.94 11.67
N LYS A 12 2.97 14.78 12.64
CA LYS A 12 4.38 14.44 12.44
C LYS A 12 4.64 12.96 12.74
N PHE A 13 5.32 12.30 11.80
CA PHE A 13 5.68 10.89 11.90
C PHE A 13 7.19 10.72 11.70
N LEU A 14 7.86 10.05 12.62
CA LEU A 14 9.26 9.68 12.52
C LEU A 14 9.42 8.60 11.44
N LEU A 15 10.40 8.77 10.53
CA LEU A 15 10.73 7.72 9.58
C LEU A 15 11.32 6.49 10.29
N PRO A 16 11.09 5.28 9.74
CA PRO A 16 11.63 4.05 10.33
C PRO A 16 13.16 4.02 10.24
N GLU A 17 13.78 3.52 11.30
CA GLU A 17 15.19 3.19 11.35
C GLU A 17 15.45 1.74 10.92
N GLN A 18 16.71 1.34 10.74
CA GLN A 18 17.07 0.02 10.25
C GLN A 18 16.48 -1.12 11.08
N ASP A 19 16.48 -0.98 12.40
CA ASP A 19 15.93 -2.00 13.31
C ASP A 19 14.41 -2.16 13.23
N ASP A 20 13.70 -1.15 12.75
CA ASP A 20 12.24 -1.19 12.63
C ASP A 20 11.78 -2.10 11.49
N TYR A 21 12.61 -2.30 10.46
CA TYR A 21 12.26 -3.18 9.32
C TYR A 21 12.11 -4.64 9.76
N SER A 22 13.02 -5.14 10.60
CA SER A 22 12.93 -6.51 11.11
C SER A 22 11.71 -6.70 12.01
N LYS A 23 11.42 -5.75 12.90
CA LYS A 23 10.24 -5.77 13.78
C LYS A 23 8.95 -5.74 12.96
N GLU A 24 8.89 -4.89 11.94
CA GLU A 24 7.73 -4.77 11.06
C GLU A 24 7.50 -6.06 10.27
N PHE A 25 8.56 -6.69 9.76
CA PHE A 25 8.44 -7.96 9.04
C PHE A 25 7.91 -9.08 9.95
N GLU A 26 8.41 -9.21 11.18
CA GLU A 26 7.88 -10.20 12.12
C GLU A 26 6.41 -9.92 12.48
N ARG A 27 6.03 -8.66 12.70
CA ARG A 27 4.62 -8.26 12.88
C ARG A 27 3.74 -8.72 11.70
N LEU A 28 4.22 -8.50 10.46
CA LEU A 28 3.49 -8.90 9.26
C LEU A 28 3.38 -10.42 9.15
N LYS A 29 4.43 -11.18 9.43
CA LYS A 29 4.41 -12.66 9.41
C LYS A 29 3.36 -13.22 10.34
N GLU A 30 3.32 -12.74 11.58
CA GLU A 30 2.29 -13.16 12.54
C GLU A 30 0.88 -12.83 12.07
N LEU A 31 0.71 -11.62 11.51
CA LEU A 31 -0.58 -11.17 11.00
C LEU A 31 -1.03 -12.02 9.82
N VAL A 32 -0.15 -12.24 8.83
CA VAL A 32 -0.42 -13.07 7.66
C VAL A 32 -0.76 -14.51 8.06
N ASN A 33 -0.03 -15.11 8.98
CA ASN A 33 -0.31 -16.46 9.45
C ASN A 33 -1.73 -16.56 10.05
N ARG A 34 -2.13 -15.57 10.85
CA ARG A 34 -3.51 -15.50 11.38
C ARG A 34 -4.55 -15.37 10.26
N GLN A 35 -4.27 -14.57 9.24
CA GLN A 35 -5.20 -14.36 8.13
C GLN A 35 -5.32 -15.60 7.23
N ARG A 36 -4.20 -16.28 6.97
CA ARG A 36 -4.20 -17.56 6.24
C ARG A 36 -4.96 -18.66 6.99
N ALA A 37 -4.86 -18.72 8.31
CA ALA A 37 -5.65 -19.63 9.13
C ALA A 37 -7.17 -19.38 9.03
N LEU A 38 -7.59 -18.17 8.64
CA LEU A 38 -8.98 -17.82 8.33
C LEU A 38 -9.37 -18.09 6.86
N GLY A 39 -8.47 -18.70 6.06
CA GLY A 39 -8.68 -18.98 4.64
C GLY A 39 -8.60 -17.78 3.72
N ARG A 40 -7.97 -16.69 4.15
CA ARG A 40 -7.83 -15.46 3.35
C ARG A 40 -6.59 -15.52 2.46
N GLU A 41 -6.75 -15.11 1.21
CA GLU A 41 -5.63 -14.87 0.30
C GLU A 41 -4.95 -13.54 0.65
N ILE A 42 -3.61 -13.51 0.57
CA ILE A 42 -2.80 -12.34 0.90
C ILE A 42 -2.50 -11.55 -0.35
N VAL A 43 -3.02 -10.35 -0.42
CA VAL A 43 -2.80 -9.44 -1.55
C VAL A 43 -1.93 -8.27 -1.10
N LEU A 44 -0.84 -8.01 -1.82
CA LEU A 44 -0.01 -6.83 -1.60
C LEU A 44 -0.30 -5.80 -2.68
N VAL A 45 -0.60 -4.56 -2.27
CA VAL A 45 -0.72 -3.41 -3.16
C VAL A 45 0.53 -2.56 -3.02
N MET A 46 1.38 -2.57 -4.03
CA MET A 46 2.62 -1.81 -4.09
C MET A 46 2.35 -0.39 -4.60
N GLY A 47 2.46 0.58 -3.71
CA GLY A 47 2.06 1.96 -3.94
C GLY A 47 0.66 2.25 -3.36
N ILE A 48 0.60 3.03 -2.27
CA ILE A 48 -0.66 3.50 -1.67
C ILE A 48 -0.85 4.99 -1.94
N GLY A 49 -0.75 5.33 -3.24
CA GLY A 49 -1.12 6.63 -3.78
C GLY A 49 -2.63 6.83 -3.81
N PHE A 50 -3.10 7.70 -4.70
CA PHE A 50 -4.53 7.98 -4.86
C PHE A 50 -5.29 6.72 -5.33
N VAL A 51 -4.80 6.04 -6.36
CA VAL A 51 -5.44 4.84 -6.91
C VAL A 51 -5.18 3.62 -6.00
N GLY A 52 -3.93 3.39 -5.59
CA GLY A 52 -3.56 2.21 -4.81
C GLY A 52 -4.22 2.14 -3.43
N ALA A 53 -4.48 3.28 -2.77
CA ALA A 53 -5.21 3.29 -1.51
C ALA A 53 -6.68 2.85 -1.69
N VAL A 54 -7.33 3.31 -2.77
CA VAL A 54 -8.69 2.89 -3.13
C VAL A 54 -8.70 1.40 -3.51
N MET A 55 -7.76 0.97 -4.35
CA MET A 55 -7.61 -0.43 -4.76
C MET A 55 -7.42 -1.35 -3.55
N ALA A 56 -6.54 -0.97 -2.63
CA ALA A 56 -6.30 -1.73 -1.41
C ALA A 56 -7.58 -1.86 -0.56
N ALA A 57 -8.34 -0.78 -0.43
CA ALA A 57 -9.60 -0.79 0.32
C ALA A 57 -10.66 -1.67 -0.35
N VAL A 58 -10.86 -1.54 -1.68
CA VAL A 58 -11.85 -2.33 -2.44
C VAL A 58 -11.53 -3.84 -2.37
N VAL A 59 -10.27 -4.22 -2.56
CA VAL A 59 -9.84 -5.62 -2.46
C VAL A 59 -9.99 -6.15 -1.03
N ALA A 60 -9.65 -5.34 -0.02
CA ALA A 60 -9.80 -5.71 1.38
C ALA A 60 -11.26 -5.84 1.83
N ASP A 61 -12.17 -5.15 1.16
CA ASP A 61 -13.61 -5.18 1.44
C ASP A 61 -14.32 -6.38 0.80
N ALA A 62 -13.65 -7.12 -0.10
CA ALA A 62 -14.20 -8.26 -0.83
C ALA A 62 -14.69 -9.37 0.11
N GLN A 63 -15.85 -9.91 -0.22
CA GLN A 63 -16.54 -10.96 0.56
C GLN A 63 -17.02 -12.09 -0.35
N ASP A 64 -17.19 -13.27 0.22
CA ASP A 64 -17.91 -14.38 -0.43
C ASP A 64 -19.43 -14.15 -0.44
N GLY A 65 -20.18 -15.06 -1.08
CA GLY A 65 -21.64 -15.01 -1.11
C GLY A 65 -22.33 -15.14 0.25
N LYS A 66 -21.57 -15.40 1.32
CA LYS A 66 -22.06 -15.49 2.70
C LYS A 66 -21.66 -14.28 3.55
N GLY A 67 -20.95 -13.31 2.96
CA GLY A 67 -20.49 -12.12 3.65
C GLY A 67 -19.15 -12.27 4.40
N ASN A 68 -18.44 -13.38 4.22
CA ASN A 68 -17.15 -13.57 4.87
C ASN A 68 -16.02 -12.90 4.06
N PRO A 69 -15.09 -12.19 4.71
CA PRO A 69 -13.94 -11.63 4.02
C PRO A 69 -13.05 -12.71 3.42
N THR A 70 -12.69 -12.56 2.15
CA THR A 70 -11.89 -13.54 1.39
C THR A 70 -10.43 -13.14 1.19
N LYS A 71 -10.12 -11.87 1.39
CA LYS A 71 -8.80 -11.31 1.16
C LYS A 71 -8.27 -10.62 2.41
N PHE A 72 -6.95 -10.62 2.57
CA PHE A 72 -6.23 -9.75 3.46
C PHE A 72 -5.23 -8.93 2.66
N VAL A 73 -5.29 -7.61 2.78
CA VAL A 73 -4.51 -6.70 1.96
C VAL A 73 -3.42 -6.02 2.77
N ILE A 74 -2.22 -6.00 2.22
CA ILE A 74 -1.08 -5.25 2.72
C ILE A 74 -0.81 -4.11 1.73
N GLY A 75 -1.12 -2.89 2.11
CA GLY A 75 -0.75 -1.70 1.35
C GLY A 75 0.71 -1.32 1.64
N MET A 76 1.59 -1.38 0.63
CA MET A 76 3.00 -1.09 0.80
C MET A 76 3.36 0.27 0.21
N GLN A 77 4.06 1.09 1.00
CA GLN A 77 4.54 2.40 0.59
C GLN A 77 6.01 2.57 0.99
N ARG A 78 6.87 2.91 0.01
CA ARG A 78 8.26 3.26 0.30
C ARG A 78 8.32 4.41 1.31
N PRO A 79 9.08 4.30 2.42
CA PRO A 79 9.19 5.35 3.40
C PRO A 79 9.97 6.54 2.81
N SER A 80 9.39 7.71 2.93
CA SER A 80 10.02 8.98 2.55
C SER A 80 9.40 10.11 3.37
N THR A 81 10.07 11.24 3.45
CA THR A 81 9.54 12.44 4.12
C THR A 81 8.20 12.90 3.54
N ARG A 82 7.91 12.55 2.27
CA ARG A 82 6.67 12.93 1.56
C ARG A 82 5.50 11.98 1.80
N SER A 83 5.76 10.70 2.08
CA SER A 83 4.72 9.67 1.96
C SER A 83 4.58 8.74 3.14
N PHE A 84 5.55 8.66 4.05
CA PHE A 84 5.51 7.73 5.17
C PHE A 84 4.28 7.92 6.07
N TRP A 85 3.83 9.15 6.25
CA TRP A 85 2.64 9.50 7.04
C TRP A 85 1.36 8.71 6.62
N LYS A 86 1.28 8.23 5.39
CA LYS A 86 0.15 7.46 4.89
C LYS A 86 -0.02 6.12 5.62
N ILE A 87 1.10 5.47 5.94
CA ILE A 87 1.11 4.16 6.58
C ILE A 87 0.45 4.18 7.96
N PRO A 88 0.89 5.02 8.92
CA PRO A 88 0.23 5.09 10.21
C PRO A 88 -1.20 5.61 10.14
N LEU A 89 -1.57 6.44 9.17
CA LEU A 89 -2.97 6.84 9.00
C LEU A 89 -3.83 5.65 8.59
N ILE A 90 -3.45 4.90 7.55
CA ILE A 90 -4.20 3.69 7.15
C ILE A 90 -4.30 2.71 8.32
N ASN A 91 -3.23 2.46 9.04
CA ASN A 91 -3.23 1.52 10.18
C ASN A 91 -4.14 1.95 11.34
N ARG A 92 -4.54 3.22 11.37
CA ARG A 92 -5.58 3.75 12.28
C ARG A 92 -6.98 3.73 11.68
N GLY A 93 -7.13 3.29 10.42
CA GLY A 93 -8.40 3.31 9.68
C GLY A 93 -8.76 4.67 9.12
N LEU A 94 -7.77 5.55 8.93
CA LEU A 94 -7.95 6.88 8.35
C LEU A 94 -7.51 6.88 6.88
N SER A 95 -8.30 7.55 6.02
CA SER A 95 -7.95 7.70 4.61
C SER A 95 -6.70 8.57 4.42
N PRO A 96 -5.70 8.12 3.66
CA PRO A 96 -4.52 8.92 3.34
C PRO A 96 -4.75 9.86 2.14
N ILE A 97 -5.95 9.83 1.58
CA ILE A 97 -6.32 10.63 0.41
C ILE A 97 -7.59 11.42 0.70
N SER A 98 -7.68 12.59 0.09
CA SER A 98 -8.92 13.38 0.07
C SER A 98 -9.68 13.04 -1.20
N THR A 99 -10.93 12.59 -1.05
CA THR A 99 -11.85 12.28 -2.15
C THR A 99 -13.17 12.96 -1.91
N GLU A 100 -13.90 13.25 -2.98
CA GLU A 100 -15.29 13.73 -2.88
C GLU A 100 -16.24 12.60 -2.43
N ASP A 101 -15.87 11.35 -2.72
CA ASP A 101 -16.64 10.17 -2.31
C ASP A 101 -16.29 9.76 -0.87
N PRO A 102 -17.22 9.93 0.09
CA PRO A 102 -17.02 9.56 1.48
C PRO A 102 -16.88 8.04 1.68
N GLU A 103 -17.35 7.22 0.73
CA GLU A 103 -17.32 5.76 0.82
C GLU A 103 -15.88 5.23 0.90
N VAL A 104 -14.92 5.90 0.25
CA VAL A 104 -13.51 5.49 0.31
C VAL A 104 -12.99 5.51 1.76
N ALA A 105 -13.25 6.58 2.50
CA ALA A 105 -12.83 6.71 3.89
C ALA A 105 -13.54 5.70 4.80
N LEU A 106 -14.84 5.49 4.60
CA LEU A 106 -15.65 4.52 5.33
C LEU A 106 -15.17 3.08 5.06
N MET A 107 -14.78 2.78 3.81
CA MET A 107 -14.26 1.49 3.41
C MET A 107 -12.92 1.20 4.11
N ILE A 108 -12.00 2.15 4.11
CA ILE A 108 -10.71 2.01 4.82
C ILE A 108 -10.97 1.78 6.32
N GLU A 109 -11.84 2.59 6.93
CA GLU A 109 -12.18 2.46 8.35
C GLU A 109 -12.71 1.05 8.67
N ARG A 110 -13.72 0.57 7.91
CA ARG A 110 -14.31 -0.75 8.18
C ARG A 110 -13.34 -1.90 7.91
N CYS A 111 -12.49 -1.80 6.86
CA CYS A 111 -11.50 -2.83 6.56
C CYS A 111 -10.42 -2.94 7.63
N VAL A 112 -9.96 -1.80 8.16
CA VAL A 112 -8.94 -1.80 9.22
C VAL A 112 -9.54 -2.12 10.58
N ASN A 113 -10.63 -1.44 10.98
CA ASN A 113 -11.09 -1.46 12.36
C ASN A 113 -12.12 -2.57 12.63
N LYS A 114 -12.98 -2.92 11.64
CA LYS A 114 -14.05 -3.91 11.82
C LYS A 114 -13.70 -5.26 11.21
N LYS A 115 -13.41 -5.33 9.91
CA LYS A 115 -13.13 -6.59 9.20
C LYS A 115 -11.72 -7.13 9.47
N LYS A 116 -10.77 -6.27 9.86
CA LYS A 116 -9.35 -6.62 10.04
C LYS A 116 -8.76 -7.27 8.79
N THR A 117 -9.03 -6.66 7.64
CA THR A 117 -8.64 -7.14 6.30
C THR A 117 -7.62 -6.25 5.61
N LEU A 118 -7.27 -5.10 6.20
CA LEU A 118 -6.34 -4.13 5.64
C LEU A 118 -5.29 -3.73 6.67
N THR A 119 -4.04 -3.69 6.25
CA THR A 119 -2.91 -3.07 6.97
C THR A 119 -2.00 -2.37 5.97
N ALA A 120 -1.19 -1.43 6.44
CA ALA A 120 -0.16 -0.79 5.63
C ALA A 120 1.23 -1.03 6.22
N THR A 121 2.25 -1.03 5.35
CA THR A 121 3.64 -1.27 5.72
C THR A 121 4.61 -0.44 4.88
N PHE A 122 5.86 -0.35 5.35
CA PHE A 122 6.96 0.31 4.67
C PHE A 122 8.06 -0.65 4.19
N THR A 123 7.98 -1.94 4.55
CA THR A 123 9.01 -2.92 4.19
C THR A 123 8.69 -3.68 2.91
N TYR A 124 9.68 -3.80 2.02
CA TYR A 124 9.60 -4.64 0.84
C TYR A 124 9.57 -6.15 1.16
N ASP A 125 10.04 -6.55 2.35
CA ASP A 125 9.95 -7.94 2.79
C ASP A 125 8.50 -8.47 2.83
N ALA A 126 7.51 -7.58 2.87
CA ALA A 126 6.09 -7.94 2.74
C ALA A 126 5.78 -8.71 1.45
N LEU A 127 6.56 -8.50 0.37
CA LEU A 127 6.45 -9.24 -0.89
C LEU A 127 6.59 -10.75 -0.71
N LYS A 128 7.46 -11.19 0.23
CA LYS A 128 7.67 -12.61 0.55
C LYS A 128 6.45 -13.30 1.15
N LEU A 129 5.48 -12.52 1.58
CA LEU A 129 4.26 -13.01 2.25
C LEU A 129 3.03 -12.99 1.34
N ALA A 130 3.12 -12.35 0.17
CA ALA A 130 1.99 -12.15 -0.72
C ALA A 130 1.73 -13.35 -1.64
N ASP A 131 0.46 -13.66 -1.85
CA ASP A 131 0.00 -14.63 -2.86
C ASP A 131 -0.27 -13.91 -4.20
N VAL A 132 -0.65 -12.62 -4.12
CA VAL A 132 -0.91 -11.74 -5.28
C VAL A 132 -0.26 -10.38 -5.03
N VAL A 133 0.38 -9.83 -6.06
CA VAL A 133 0.96 -8.48 -6.03
C VAL A 133 0.28 -7.60 -7.07
N ILE A 134 -0.26 -6.47 -6.63
CA ILE A 134 -0.81 -5.41 -7.48
C ILE A 134 0.21 -4.26 -7.45
N VAL A 135 0.69 -3.86 -8.62
CA VAL A 135 1.66 -2.75 -8.75
C VAL A 135 0.92 -1.49 -9.18
N ASP A 136 0.87 -0.49 -8.29
CA ASP A 136 0.30 0.84 -8.53
C ASP A 136 1.37 1.89 -8.29
N VAL A 137 2.26 2.06 -9.28
CA VAL A 137 3.31 3.06 -9.26
C VAL A 137 3.09 4.08 -10.34
N GLN A 138 3.41 5.33 -10.03
CA GLN A 138 3.23 6.42 -10.98
C GLN A 138 4.24 6.31 -12.12
N CYS A 139 3.72 6.27 -13.36
CA CYS A 139 4.50 6.41 -14.58
C CYS A 139 4.13 7.76 -15.21
N ASP A 140 5.12 8.63 -15.37
CA ASP A 140 4.90 9.94 -15.96
C ASP A 140 5.03 9.87 -17.49
N TYR A 141 4.24 10.71 -18.16
CA TYR A 141 4.31 10.88 -19.60
C TYR A 141 4.98 12.22 -19.92
N LEU A 142 6.19 12.17 -20.46
CA LEU A 142 6.96 13.34 -20.85
C LEU A 142 6.53 13.80 -22.24
N LYS A 143 5.89 14.96 -22.32
CA LYS A 143 5.54 15.61 -23.59
C LYS A 143 6.70 16.43 -24.12
N GLU A 144 7.11 16.19 -25.36
CA GLU A 144 8.15 16.98 -26.03
C GLU A 144 7.65 18.38 -26.44
N SER A 145 6.34 18.54 -26.69
CA SER A 145 5.72 19.84 -26.99
C SER A 145 4.26 19.91 -26.54
N LEU A 146 3.86 21.09 -26.06
CA LEU A 146 2.45 21.39 -25.74
C LEU A 146 1.60 21.35 -27.03
N GLY A 147 0.51 20.57 -27.01
CA GLY A 147 -0.45 20.47 -28.12
C GLY A 147 -0.23 19.31 -29.07
N ASN A 148 0.88 18.60 -29.01
CA ASN A 148 1.06 17.38 -29.81
C ASN A 148 0.60 16.16 -28.99
N VAL A 149 -0.55 15.56 -29.37
CA VAL A 149 -1.13 14.40 -28.67
C VAL A 149 -0.46 13.06 -29.04
N ARG A 150 0.44 13.04 -30.02
CA ARG A 150 1.06 11.82 -30.55
C ARG A 150 2.56 11.70 -30.29
N SER A 151 3.20 12.71 -29.71
CA SER A 151 4.61 12.67 -29.35
C SER A 151 4.79 12.78 -27.83
N GLY A 152 5.57 11.89 -27.29
CA GLY A 152 5.96 11.87 -25.88
C GLY A 152 6.54 10.51 -25.53
N GLN A 153 7.33 10.47 -24.47
CA GLN A 153 7.94 9.27 -23.94
C GLN A 153 7.33 8.97 -22.56
N THR A 154 7.02 7.71 -22.31
CA THR A 154 6.61 7.25 -20.98
C THR A 154 7.88 7.05 -20.14
N GLU A 155 7.95 7.67 -18.98
CA GLU A 155 9.00 7.39 -18.02
C GLU A 155 8.64 6.12 -17.24
N MET A 156 9.32 5.01 -17.58
CA MET A 156 9.04 3.68 -17.01
C MET A 156 9.88 3.35 -15.78
N LYS A 157 10.78 4.25 -15.38
CA LYS A 157 11.77 3.99 -14.32
C LYS A 157 11.15 3.48 -13.01
N ALA A 158 10.06 4.08 -12.55
CA ALA A 158 9.39 3.65 -11.32
C ALA A 158 8.79 2.23 -11.45
N LEU A 159 8.32 1.87 -12.63
CA LEU A 159 7.79 0.53 -12.92
C LEU A 159 8.92 -0.50 -13.00
N GLU A 160 10.03 -0.17 -13.69
CA GLU A 160 11.22 -1.02 -13.80
C GLU A 160 11.82 -1.29 -12.42
N GLU A 161 12.04 -0.25 -11.60
CA GLU A 161 12.50 -0.39 -10.22
C GLU A 161 11.55 -1.27 -9.39
N SER A 162 10.25 -1.18 -9.60
CA SER A 162 9.26 -2.00 -8.90
C SER A 162 9.38 -3.47 -9.26
N PHE A 163 9.58 -3.79 -10.55
CA PHE A 163 9.79 -5.17 -11.00
C PHE A 163 11.11 -5.76 -10.51
N GLU A 164 12.18 -4.96 -10.48
CA GLU A 164 13.46 -5.39 -9.90
C GLU A 164 13.32 -5.75 -8.42
N ILE A 165 12.62 -4.91 -7.65
CA ILE A 165 12.34 -5.18 -6.23
C ILE A 165 11.50 -6.44 -6.06
N ILE A 166 10.48 -6.63 -6.88
CA ILE A 166 9.63 -7.82 -6.87
C ILE A 166 10.49 -9.06 -7.15
N ALA A 167 11.30 -9.03 -8.21
CA ALA A 167 12.17 -10.15 -8.58
C ALA A 167 13.17 -10.55 -7.49
N GLN A 168 13.66 -9.58 -6.70
CA GLN A 168 14.58 -9.83 -5.59
C GLN A 168 13.89 -10.42 -4.34
N ASN A 169 12.58 -10.26 -4.21
CA ASN A 169 11.83 -10.61 -3.00
C ASN A 169 10.86 -11.78 -3.19
N ILE A 170 10.53 -12.16 -4.41
CA ILE A 170 9.70 -13.34 -4.69
C ILE A 170 10.65 -14.55 -4.80
N SER A 171 10.41 -15.56 -3.97
CA SER A 171 11.05 -16.86 -4.14
C SER A 171 10.34 -17.64 -5.24
N PRO A 172 11.06 -18.36 -6.11
CA PRO A 172 10.45 -19.26 -7.09
C PRO A 172 9.69 -20.40 -6.44
#